data_b93a42e28989f7a28e5d6db9c178c44b
#
_entry.id   b93a42e28989f7a28e5d6db9c178c44b
#
_cell.length_a   1.000
_cell.length_b   1.000
_cell.length_c   1.000
_cell.angle_alpha   90.00
_cell.angle_beta   90.00
_cell.angle_gamma   90.00
#
_symmetry.space_group_name_H-M   'P 1'
#
loop_
_entity.id
_entity.type
_entity.pdbx_description
1 polymer ?
#
loop_
_entity_poly.entity_id
_entity_poly.type
_entity_poly.pdbx_seq_one_letter_code
_entity_poly.pdbx_strand_id
1 'polypeptide(L)'
;VACRHVAGWDVGGVNTKVAHVDGGELASVCGRPFELQRAPGRLVPLLRELASEAGCPTRDVDVVHGVTMTAELSQMFRTKREGVAFVLDALEAAFPSSEVQVFAADGRFLAPPDARAEPLAVAAANWSATAHLVALDHPGALLIDIGTTTTDIIPIVGGLVAAQGKTDPERLASGELVYTGALRTPAEAIASEIPLRGERVGVSAEGFAIAGDAHLWRGDLAPADYTVPTPDGRPATKEFASERLARVVCADREMLDETAISLVADALARAQVQRVAAAIRRVVARHPWIDVAVVTGLGAFLAEAAARAAGLKVVPLGDELGDAAARFAPAAAVALLLARRRSAAEPEVVGPTSREPRAPSPESRAASSEPRAASNEPRAASSESRAASREERVERREPRADLVVKIGGGLLALPECLDGVLSIL
;
A
#
# COMPACT_ATOMS: atom_id res chain seq x y z
N VAL A 1 -30.93 11.13 5.12
CA VAL A 1 -30.20 11.13 6.40
C VAL A 1 -28.73 10.89 6.04
N ALA A 2 -27.86 11.88 6.31
CA ALA A 2 -26.43 11.72 6.13
C ALA A 2 -25.93 10.47 6.85
N CYS A 3 -25.16 9.62 6.18
CA CYS A 3 -24.51 8.51 6.84
C CYS A 3 -23.43 9.08 7.75
N ARG A 4 -23.64 9.00 9.05
CA ARG A 4 -22.76 9.57 10.06
C ARG A 4 -21.46 8.79 10.21
N HIS A 5 -21.51 7.49 9.92
CA HIS A 5 -20.39 6.57 10.16
C HIS A 5 -19.74 6.12 8.86
N VAL A 6 -18.42 6.24 8.79
CA VAL A 6 -17.61 5.75 7.66
C VAL A 6 -16.52 4.83 8.20
N ALA A 7 -16.42 3.64 7.62
CA ALA A 7 -15.34 2.70 7.89
C ALA A 7 -14.36 2.69 6.69
N GLY A 8 -13.12 3.11 6.90
CA GLY A 8 -12.06 3.07 5.88
C GLY A 8 -11.19 1.84 6.06
N TRP A 9 -10.99 1.07 5.02
CA TRP A 9 -10.25 -0.19 5.03
C TRP A 9 -8.96 -0.10 4.23
N ASP A 10 -7.87 -0.67 4.78
CA ASP A 10 -6.66 -1.04 4.06
C ASP A 10 -6.49 -2.56 4.15
N VAL A 11 -6.91 -3.27 3.11
CA VAL A 11 -6.86 -4.75 3.06
C VAL A 11 -5.56 -5.17 2.39
N GLY A 12 -4.55 -5.48 3.21
CA GLY A 12 -3.25 -5.94 2.75
C GLY A 12 -3.10 -7.46 2.76
N GLY A 13 -2.07 -7.96 2.07
CA GLY A 13 -1.75 -9.39 2.03
C GLY A 13 -1.19 -9.95 3.35
N VAL A 14 -0.70 -9.08 4.24
CA VAL A 14 -0.09 -9.47 5.55
C VAL A 14 -0.67 -8.73 6.74
N ASN A 15 -1.45 -7.68 6.53
CA ASN A 15 -2.14 -6.91 7.56
C ASN A 15 -3.47 -6.43 7.01
N THR A 16 -4.51 -6.40 7.84
CA THR A 16 -5.79 -5.75 7.55
C THR A 16 -6.03 -4.68 8.59
N LYS A 17 -6.42 -3.48 8.15
CA LYS A 17 -6.59 -2.30 8.98
C LYS A 17 -7.92 -1.64 8.71
N VAL A 18 -8.52 -1.02 9.74
CA VAL A 18 -9.74 -0.22 9.64
C VAL A 18 -9.59 1.06 10.45
N ALA A 19 -10.20 2.12 9.92
CA ALA A 19 -10.40 3.39 10.60
C ALA A 19 -11.89 3.72 10.61
N HIS A 20 -12.43 4.13 11.74
CA HIS A 20 -13.81 4.54 11.91
C HIS A 20 -13.89 6.05 12.07
N VAL A 21 -14.69 6.69 11.22
CA VAL A 21 -15.04 8.12 11.29
C VAL A 21 -16.49 8.24 11.71
N ASP A 22 -16.74 9.05 12.75
CA ASP A 22 -18.08 9.39 13.26
C ASP A 22 -18.28 10.90 13.14
N GLY A 23 -19.32 11.31 12.42
CA GLY A 23 -19.64 12.73 12.27
C GLY A 23 -18.57 13.56 11.57
N GLY A 24 -17.71 12.94 10.75
CA GLY A 24 -16.60 13.59 10.05
C GLY A 24 -15.25 13.57 10.78
N GLU A 25 -15.23 13.11 12.03
CA GLU A 25 -14.04 13.03 12.88
C GLU A 25 -13.54 11.60 13.01
N LEU A 26 -12.22 11.40 13.03
CA LEU A 26 -11.61 10.09 13.23
C LEU A 26 -11.83 9.63 14.68
N ALA A 27 -12.67 8.61 14.87
CA ALA A 27 -13.04 8.09 16.19
C ALA A 27 -12.06 7.01 16.68
N SER A 28 -11.63 6.12 15.79
CA SER A 28 -10.74 5.01 16.16
C SER A 28 -10.02 4.43 14.96
N VAL A 29 -8.93 3.73 15.23
CA VAL A 29 -8.21 2.89 14.25
C VAL A 29 -7.83 1.57 14.89
N CYS A 30 -7.93 0.48 14.17
CA CYS A 30 -7.39 -0.80 14.61
C CYS A 30 -6.94 -1.65 13.42
N GLY A 31 -6.19 -2.72 13.70
CA GLY A 31 -5.72 -3.62 12.66
C GLY A 31 -5.08 -4.86 13.24
N ARG A 32 -4.97 -5.89 12.40
CA ARG A 32 -4.35 -7.16 12.77
C ARG A 32 -3.39 -7.66 11.70
N PRO A 33 -2.27 -8.29 12.11
CA PRO A 33 -1.50 -9.15 11.23
C PRO A 33 -2.40 -10.26 10.69
N PHE A 34 -2.41 -10.41 9.38
CA PHE A 34 -3.25 -11.41 8.70
C PHE A 34 -2.63 -11.82 7.38
N GLU A 35 -2.05 -13.01 7.33
CA GLU A 35 -1.49 -13.56 6.10
C GLU A 35 -2.60 -14.17 5.24
N LEU A 36 -3.11 -13.39 4.29
CA LEU A 36 -4.25 -13.77 3.45
C LEU A 36 -4.07 -15.12 2.77
N GLN A 37 -2.89 -15.38 2.19
CA GLN A 37 -2.61 -16.63 1.46
C GLN A 37 -2.68 -17.90 2.34
N ARG A 38 -2.47 -17.76 3.67
CA ARG A 38 -2.52 -18.90 4.60
C ARG A 38 -3.94 -19.23 5.06
N ALA A 39 -4.79 -18.22 5.12
CA ALA A 39 -6.14 -18.37 5.67
C ALA A 39 -7.18 -17.51 4.94
N PRO A 40 -7.35 -17.65 3.60
CA PRO A 40 -8.21 -16.75 2.82
C PRO A 40 -9.67 -16.75 3.30
N GLY A 41 -10.20 -17.89 3.75
CA GLY A 41 -11.57 -17.99 4.28
C GLY A 41 -11.80 -17.24 5.60
N ARG A 42 -10.73 -16.75 6.26
CA ARG A 42 -10.83 -15.97 7.50
C ARG A 42 -11.00 -14.47 7.25
N LEU A 43 -10.90 -14.00 6.00
CA LEU A 43 -10.99 -12.56 5.72
C LEU A 43 -12.36 -11.99 6.11
N VAL A 44 -13.45 -12.65 5.73
CA VAL A 44 -14.83 -12.19 6.06
C VAL A 44 -15.06 -12.10 7.58
N PRO A 45 -14.77 -13.13 8.40
CA PRO A 45 -14.84 -13.00 9.85
C PRO A 45 -13.96 -11.88 10.41
N LEU A 46 -12.72 -11.74 9.92
CA LEU A 46 -11.79 -10.72 10.37
C LEU A 46 -12.31 -9.29 10.11
N LEU A 47 -12.90 -9.04 8.95
CA LEU A 47 -13.50 -7.74 8.63
C LEU A 47 -14.59 -7.37 9.64
N ARG A 48 -15.48 -8.31 9.98
CA ARG A 48 -16.53 -8.11 10.98
C ARG A 48 -15.97 -7.89 12.39
N GLU A 49 -14.99 -8.67 12.80
CA GLU A 49 -14.29 -8.54 14.08
C GLU A 49 -13.64 -7.14 14.21
N LEU A 50 -12.90 -6.71 13.18
CA LEU A 50 -12.25 -5.40 13.17
C LEU A 50 -13.25 -4.24 13.14
N ALA A 51 -14.34 -4.33 12.36
CA ALA A 51 -15.38 -3.33 12.37
C ALA A 51 -16.01 -3.15 13.77
N SER A 52 -16.28 -4.26 14.46
CA SER A 52 -16.78 -4.24 15.85
C SER A 52 -15.78 -3.64 16.83
N GLU A 53 -14.49 -4.01 16.71
CA GLU A 53 -13.39 -3.50 17.54
C GLU A 53 -13.17 -1.99 17.34
N ALA A 54 -13.33 -1.51 16.10
CA ALA A 54 -13.29 -0.09 15.76
C ALA A 54 -14.55 0.68 16.21
N GLY A 55 -15.53 0.02 16.80
CA GLY A 55 -16.78 0.66 17.25
C GLY A 55 -17.71 1.08 16.13
N CYS A 56 -17.61 0.48 14.95
CA CYS A 56 -18.58 0.70 13.89
C CYS A 56 -19.97 0.21 14.34
N PRO A 57 -21.06 0.92 14.00
CA PRO A 57 -22.42 0.46 14.28
C PRO A 57 -22.67 -0.95 13.78
N THR A 58 -23.43 -1.73 14.55
CA THR A 58 -23.75 -3.13 14.21
C THR A 58 -24.81 -3.27 13.10
N ARG A 59 -25.51 -2.16 12.77
CA ARG A 59 -26.44 -2.12 11.65
C ARG A 59 -25.71 -1.65 10.41
N ASP A 60 -25.53 -2.54 9.47
CA ASP A 60 -24.79 -2.29 8.23
C ASP A 60 -25.27 -1.05 7.45
N VAL A 61 -26.58 -0.77 7.48
CA VAL A 61 -27.20 0.36 6.75
C VAL A 61 -26.76 1.75 7.23
N ASP A 62 -26.22 1.83 8.44
CA ASP A 62 -25.78 3.09 9.05
C ASP A 62 -24.29 3.39 8.79
N VAL A 63 -23.58 2.48 8.10
CA VAL A 63 -22.14 2.58 7.83
C VAL A 63 -21.86 2.53 6.33
N VAL A 64 -21.03 3.44 5.84
CA VAL A 64 -20.45 3.36 4.50
C VAL A 64 -19.00 2.87 4.60
N HIS A 65 -18.65 1.88 3.79
CA HIS A 65 -17.32 1.31 3.76
C HIS A 65 -16.52 1.85 2.58
N GLY A 66 -15.45 2.59 2.86
CA GLY A 66 -14.41 2.91 1.88
C GLY A 66 -13.31 1.87 1.92
N VAL A 67 -12.77 1.45 0.79
CA VAL A 67 -11.71 0.45 0.76
C VAL A 67 -10.58 0.82 -0.19
N THR A 68 -9.35 0.62 0.27
CA THR A 68 -8.15 0.44 -0.55
C THR A 68 -7.54 -0.92 -0.25
N MET A 69 -6.70 -1.43 -1.15
CA MET A 69 -6.15 -2.76 -1.02
C MET A 69 -4.74 -2.88 -1.59
N THR A 70 -3.97 -3.83 -1.02
CA THR A 70 -2.69 -4.34 -1.53
C THR A 70 -2.66 -5.86 -1.49
N ALA A 71 -3.76 -6.49 -1.06
CA ALA A 71 -3.92 -7.94 -0.95
C ALA A 71 -3.97 -8.63 -2.32
N GLU A 72 -4.34 -7.90 -3.36
CA GLU A 72 -4.46 -8.41 -4.73
C GLU A 72 -3.13 -8.86 -5.34
N LEU A 73 -2.00 -8.45 -4.75
CA LEU A 73 -0.66 -8.91 -5.12
C LEU A 73 -0.25 -10.23 -4.44
N SER A 74 -1.11 -10.80 -3.58
CA SER A 74 -0.85 -12.09 -2.94
C SER A 74 -0.61 -13.19 -3.99
N GLN A 75 0.40 -14.04 -3.76
CA GLN A 75 0.77 -15.14 -4.65
C GLN A 75 -0.35 -16.18 -4.86
N MET A 76 -1.40 -16.17 -4.05
CA MET A 76 -2.57 -17.03 -4.23
C MET A 76 -3.39 -16.66 -5.48
N PHE A 77 -3.25 -15.45 -6.00
CA PHE A 77 -3.95 -14.98 -7.19
C PHE A 77 -3.03 -15.03 -8.41
N ARG A 78 -3.58 -15.39 -9.56
CA ARG A 78 -2.86 -15.40 -10.83
C ARG A 78 -2.78 -14.01 -11.45
N THR A 79 -3.75 -13.15 -11.14
CA THR A 79 -3.86 -11.78 -11.66
C THR A 79 -4.34 -10.84 -10.57
N LYS A 80 -3.98 -9.54 -10.68
CA LYS A 80 -4.53 -8.49 -9.81
C LYS A 80 -6.06 -8.42 -9.89
N ARG A 81 -6.66 -8.70 -11.05
CA ARG A 81 -8.12 -8.77 -11.25
C ARG A 81 -8.77 -9.80 -10.32
N GLU A 82 -8.20 -10.99 -10.23
CA GLU A 82 -8.70 -12.04 -9.31
C GLU A 82 -8.62 -11.57 -7.85
N GLY A 83 -7.51 -10.94 -7.46
CA GLY A 83 -7.32 -10.44 -6.11
C GLY A 83 -8.26 -9.29 -5.76
N VAL A 84 -8.47 -8.34 -6.68
CA VAL A 84 -9.45 -7.26 -6.51
C VAL A 84 -10.86 -7.84 -6.33
N ALA A 85 -11.27 -8.77 -7.20
CA ALA A 85 -12.57 -9.42 -7.09
C ALA A 85 -12.74 -10.13 -5.73
N PHE A 86 -11.72 -10.88 -5.29
CA PHE A 86 -11.74 -11.59 -4.00
C PHE A 86 -11.93 -10.64 -2.80
N VAL A 87 -11.22 -9.52 -2.77
CA VAL A 87 -11.34 -8.54 -1.67
C VAL A 87 -12.73 -7.90 -1.66
N LEU A 88 -13.27 -7.57 -2.84
CA LEU A 88 -14.61 -6.98 -2.95
C LEU A 88 -15.70 -7.99 -2.56
N ASP A 89 -15.59 -9.26 -2.99
CA ASP A 89 -16.50 -10.34 -2.58
C ASP A 89 -16.50 -10.51 -1.06
N ALA A 90 -15.32 -10.42 -0.43
CA ALA A 90 -15.19 -10.53 1.02
C ALA A 90 -15.84 -9.36 1.76
N LEU A 91 -15.73 -8.12 1.26
CA LEU A 91 -16.39 -6.95 1.83
C LEU A 91 -17.90 -7.01 1.68
N GLU A 92 -18.39 -7.34 0.48
CA GLU A 92 -19.85 -7.50 0.23
C GLU A 92 -20.43 -8.64 1.06
N ALA A 93 -19.70 -9.73 1.27
CA ALA A 93 -20.11 -10.81 2.17
C ALA A 93 -20.05 -10.43 3.65
N ALA A 94 -19.11 -9.59 4.06
CA ALA A 94 -18.98 -9.11 5.43
C ALA A 94 -20.11 -8.11 5.78
N PHE A 95 -20.47 -7.23 4.84
CA PHE A 95 -21.38 -6.10 5.02
C PHE A 95 -22.45 -6.03 3.91
N PRO A 96 -23.38 -7.01 3.84
CA PRO A 96 -24.26 -7.20 2.69
C PRO A 96 -25.30 -6.08 2.48
N SER A 97 -25.55 -5.27 3.50
CA SER A 97 -26.52 -4.17 3.43
C SER A 97 -25.87 -2.79 3.42
N SER A 98 -24.54 -2.72 3.50
CA SER A 98 -23.79 -1.47 3.51
C SER A 98 -23.39 -1.03 2.11
N GLU A 99 -23.29 0.28 1.93
CA GLU A 99 -22.65 0.86 0.75
C GLU A 99 -21.12 0.63 0.82
N VAL A 100 -20.54 0.12 -0.27
CA VAL A 100 -19.08 -0.03 -0.41
C VAL A 100 -18.60 0.91 -1.52
N GLN A 101 -17.51 1.65 -1.25
CA GLN A 101 -16.85 2.54 -2.18
C GLN A 101 -15.35 2.18 -2.25
N VAL A 102 -14.82 2.00 -3.43
CA VAL A 102 -13.43 1.55 -3.67
C VAL A 102 -12.58 2.74 -4.09
N PHE A 103 -11.52 3.01 -3.34
CA PHE A 103 -10.62 4.11 -3.65
C PHE A 103 -9.70 3.74 -4.81
N ALA A 104 -9.66 4.58 -5.83
CA ALA A 104 -8.80 4.44 -7.00
C ALA A 104 -7.54 5.31 -6.88
N ALA A 105 -6.45 4.91 -7.54
CA ALA A 105 -5.17 5.61 -7.51
C ALA A 105 -5.21 7.06 -8.04
N ASP A 106 -6.26 7.43 -8.78
CA ASP A 106 -6.51 8.79 -9.27
C ASP A 106 -7.38 9.65 -8.33
N GLY A 107 -7.69 9.15 -7.12
CA GLY A 107 -8.48 9.86 -6.11
C GLY A 107 -9.99 9.69 -6.23
N ARG A 108 -10.48 8.96 -7.25
CA ARG A 108 -11.91 8.64 -7.35
C ARG A 108 -12.33 7.55 -6.34
N PHE A 109 -13.59 7.60 -5.94
CA PHE A 109 -14.26 6.47 -5.31
C PHE A 109 -15.19 5.82 -6.33
N LEU A 110 -15.05 4.52 -6.54
CA LEU A 110 -15.78 3.71 -7.50
C LEU A 110 -16.75 2.76 -6.76
N ALA A 111 -17.92 2.51 -7.35
CA ALA A 111 -18.75 1.41 -6.88
C ALA A 111 -18.07 0.05 -7.20
N PRO A 112 -18.37 -1.03 -6.45
CA PRO A 112 -17.76 -2.33 -6.68
C PRO A 112 -17.83 -2.87 -8.11
N PRO A 113 -18.94 -2.72 -8.87
CA PRO A 113 -18.99 -3.13 -10.27
C PRO A 113 -17.97 -2.38 -11.15
N ASP A 114 -17.81 -1.06 -10.96
CA ASP A 114 -16.88 -0.24 -11.72
C ASP A 114 -15.42 -0.59 -11.35
N ALA A 115 -15.15 -0.81 -10.05
CA ALA A 115 -13.84 -1.26 -9.58
C ALA A 115 -13.44 -2.63 -10.15
N ARG A 116 -14.40 -3.57 -10.33
CA ARG A 116 -14.17 -4.85 -11.00
C ARG A 116 -13.90 -4.68 -12.50
N ALA A 117 -14.50 -3.68 -13.13
CA ALA A 117 -14.25 -3.35 -14.53
C ALA A 117 -12.86 -2.72 -14.73
N GLU A 118 -12.42 -1.86 -13.79
CA GLU A 118 -11.14 -1.15 -13.79
C GLU A 118 -10.16 -1.65 -12.70
N PRO A 119 -9.81 -2.94 -12.63
CA PRO A 119 -9.08 -3.50 -11.48
C PRO A 119 -7.69 -2.88 -11.25
N LEU A 120 -7.02 -2.42 -12.30
CA LEU A 120 -5.71 -1.77 -12.17
C LEU A 120 -5.81 -0.34 -11.62
N ALA A 121 -6.98 0.30 -11.71
CA ALA A 121 -7.19 1.62 -11.12
C ALA A 121 -7.28 1.56 -9.58
N VAL A 122 -7.75 0.43 -9.03
CA VAL A 122 -7.95 0.25 -7.58
C VAL A 122 -6.89 -0.64 -6.92
N ALA A 123 -6.13 -1.40 -7.71
CA ALA A 123 -5.06 -2.25 -7.20
C ALA A 123 -3.90 -1.43 -6.66
N ALA A 124 -3.44 -1.74 -5.46
CA ALA A 124 -2.33 -1.05 -4.77
C ALA A 124 -2.52 0.48 -4.71
N ALA A 125 -3.74 0.95 -4.44
CA ALA A 125 -4.06 2.39 -4.39
C ALA A 125 -3.87 3.02 -2.99
N ASN A 126 -3.40 2.28 -2.00
CA ASN A 126 -3.24 2.69 -0.60
C ASN A 126 -2.33 3.93 -0.44
N TRP A 127 -1.20 3.99 -1.16
CA TRP A 127 -0.27 5.12 -1.17
C TRP A 127 -0.95 6.41 -1.66
N SER A 128 -1.82 6.28 -2.64
CA SER A 128 -2.55 7.42 -3.22
C SER A 128 -3.59 7.97 -2.22
N ALA A 129 -4.26 7.11 -1.46
CA ALA A 129 -5.19 7.56 -0.43
C ALA A 129 -4.49 8.45 0.61
N THR A 130 -3.36 7.99 1.16
CA THR A 130 -2.57 8.79 2.11
C THR A 130 -2.09 10.10 1.46
N ALA A 131 -1.61 10.04 0.21
CA ALA A 131 -1.13 11.22 -0.49
C ALA A 131 -2.25 12.26 -0.75
N HIS A 132 -3.47 11.83 -1.10
CA HIS A 132 -4.61 12.74 -1.26
C HIS A 132 -5.05 13.37 0.07
N LEU A 133 -4.97 12.64 1.17
CA LEU A 133 -5.24 13.22 2.49
C LEU A 133 -4.19 14.28 2.85
N VAL A 134 -2.91 13.94 2.73
CA VAL A 134 -1.80 14.86 3.03
C VAL A 134 -1.82 16.09 2.13
N ALA A 135 -2.25 15.96 0.88
CA ALA A 135 -2.33 17.06 -0.07
C ALA A 135 -3.31 18.18 0.34
N LEU A 136 -4.26 17.90 1.23
CA LEU A 136 -5.22 18.89 1.73
C LEU A 136 -4.54 19.94 2.61
N ASP A 137 -3.56 19.53 3.42
CA ASP A 137 -2.91 20.39 4.41
C ASP A 137 -1.46 20.72 4.00
N HIS A 138 -0.83 19.90 3.14
CA HIS A 138 0.53 20.05 2.64
C HIS A 138 0.60 20.10 1.11
N PRO A 139 0.14 21.19 0.47
CA PRO A 139 0.00 21.26 -0.99
C PRO A 139 1.32 21.25 -1.77
N GLY A 140 2.47 21.32 -1.11
CA GLY A 140 3.80 21.34 -1.72
C GLY A 140 4.80 20.45 -0.98
N ALA A 141 4.45 19.21 -0.67
CA ALA A 141 5.26 18.30 0.13
C ALA A 141 5.60 16.98 -0.59
N LEU A 142 6.51 16.23 -0.01
CA LEU A 142 6.78 14.83 -0.35
C LEU A 142 6.20 13.93 0.75
N LEU A 143 5.22 13.09 0.43
CA LEU A 143 4.81 12.03 1.35
C LEU A 143 5.84 10.89 1.30
N ILE A 144 6.28 10.43 2.47
CA ILE A 144 7.11 9.23 2.63
C ILE A 144 6.41 8.30 3.62
N ASP A 145 5.83 7.23 3.09
CA ASP A 145 5.18 6.18 3.91
C ASP A 145 6.04 4.92 3.90
N ILE A 146 6.56 4.52 5.05
CA ILE A 146 7.33 3.29 5.20
C ILE A 146 6.53 2.27 6.00
N GLY A 147 6.01 1.29 5.28
CA GLY A 147 5.28 0.17 5.85
C GLY A 147 6.19 -0.99 6.30
N THR A 148 5.59 -2.18 6.44
CA THR A 148 6.32 -3.41 6.80
C THR A 148 7.23 -3.90 5.67
N THR A 149 6.86 -3.66 4.41
CA THR A 149 7.49 -4.27 3.22
C THR A 149 8.07 -3.23 2.26
N THR A 150 7.40 -2.10 2.09
CA THR A 150 7.67 -1.10 1.04
C THR A 150 7.79 0.30 1.60
N THR A 151 8.36 1.17 0.78
CA THR A 151 8.43 2.63 0.99
C THR A 151 7.80 3.33 -0.21
N ASP A 152 6.81 4.15 0.06
CA ASP A 152 6.14 5.01 -0.90
C ASP A 152 6.71 6.44 -0.80
N ILE A 153 7.08 7.04 -1.93
CA ILE A 153 7.70 8.37 -2.00
C ILE A 153 6.91 9.20 -3.02
N ILE A 154 5.92 9.95 -2.55
CA ILE A 154 4.90 10.54 -3.40
C ILE A 154 4.97 12.06 -3.40
N PRO A 155 5.28 12.70 -4.54
CA PRO A 155 5.29 14.16 -4.64
C PRO A 155 3.86 14.71 -4.67
N ILE A 156 3.66 15.81 -3.93
CA ILE A 156 2.42 16.59 -3.90
C ILE A 156 2.77 17.99 -4.41
N VAL A 157 2.06 18.45 -5.44
CA VAL A 157 2.33 19.71 -6.11
C VAL A 157 1.02 20.48 -6.30
N GLY A 158 0.93 21.67 -5.71
CA GLY A 158 -0.27 22.50 -5.80
C GLY A 158 -1.52 21.82 -5.23
N GLY A 159 -1.37 20.99 -4.19
CA GLY A 159 -2.47 20.25 -3.59
C GLY A 159 -2.92 19.02 -4.39
N LEU A 160 -2.17 18.61 -5.41
CA LEU A 160 -2.46 17.46 -6.24
C LEU A 160 -1.36 16.39 -6.10
N VAL A 161 -1.75 15.12 -6.11
CA VAL A 161 -0.83 14.00 -6.15
C VAL A 161 -0.15 13.98 -7.52
N ALA A 162 1.17 14.19 -7.54
CA ALA A 162 1.97 14.35 -8.76
C ALA A 162 2.85 13.11 -9.05
N ALA A 163 2.41 11.93 -8.62
CA ALA A 163 3.10 10.67 -8.91
C ALA A 163 3.17 10.42 -10.42
N GLN A 164 4.35 10.07 -10.91
CA GLN A 164 4.61 9.77 -12.31
C GLN A 164 4.07 8.37 -12.68
N GLY A 165 4.26 7.40 -11.78
CA GLY A 165 3.76 6.04 -11.95
C GLY A 165 2.36 5.86 -11.34
N LYS A 166 1.49 5.13 -12.05
CA LYS A 166 0.15 4.75 -11.56
C LYS A 166 0.09 3.30 -11.07
N THR A 167 1.01 2.47 -11.52
CA THR A 167 1.15 1.06 -11.15
C THR A 167 2.47 0.82 -10.42
N ASP A 168 2.56 -0.28 -9.65
CA ASP A 168 3.80 -0.61 -8.93
C ASP A 168 5.03 -0.73 -9.83
N PRO A 169 4.98 -1.38 -11.03
CA PRO A 169 6.13 -1.40 -11.94
C PRO A 169 6.56 0.00 -12.40
N GLU A 170 5.62 0.90 -12.70
CA GLU A 170 5.92 2.27 -13.10
C GLU A 170 6.53 3.06 -11.93
N ARG A 171 6.00 2.88 -10.71
CA ARG A 171 6.49 3.54 -9.49
C ARG A 171 7.87 3.01 -9.08
N LEU A 172 8.14 1.70 -9.22
CA LEU A 172 9.48 1.13 -9.08
C LEU A 172 10.45 1.76 -10.08
N ALA A 173 10.02 1.94 -11.33
CA ALA A 173 10.83 2.55 -12.37
C ALA A 173 11.09 4.05 -12.12
N SER A 174 10.11 4.81 -11.59
CA SER A 174 10.24 6.24 -11.29
C SER A 174 10.99 6.52 -9.97
N GLY A 175 11.10 5.53 -9.08
CA GLY A 175 11.64 5.65 -7.73
C GLY A 175 10.61 6.13 -6.69
N GLU A 176 9.34 6.15 -7.04
CA GLU A 176 8.22 6.49 -6.17
C GLU A 176 7.76 5.31 -5.29
N LEU A 177 8.22 4.10 -5.62
CA LEU A 177 8.13 2.90 -4.80
C LEU A 177 9.53 2.32 -4.64
N VAL A 178 9.94 2.08 -3.40
CA VAL A 178 11.15 1.34 -3.06
C VAL A 178 10.75 0.08 -2.32
N TYR A 179 11.19 -1.09 -2.82
CA TYR A 179 10.85 -2.37 -2.18
C TYR A 179 11.77 -2.62 -0.99
N THR A 180 11.60 -1.79 0.04
CA THR A 180 12.22 -1.90 1.36
C THR A 180 11.27 -1.30 2.40
N GLY A 181 11.15 -1.95 3.54
CA GLY A 181 10.28 -1.52 4.63
C GLY A 181 10.90 -1.82 5.99
N ALA A 182 10.19 -1.48 7.05
CA ALA A 182 10.69 -1.58 8.42
C ALA A 182 10.96 -3.01 8.90
N LEU A 183 10.31 -4.04 8.30
CA LEU A 183 10.38 -5.41 8.79
C LEU A 183 10.92 -6.41 7.78
N ARG A 184 10.27 -6.56 6.63
CA ARG A 184 10.39 -7.76 5.77
C ARG A 184 11.58 -7.79 4.81
N THR A 185 12.35 -6.72 4.71
CA THR A 185 13.47 -6.68 3.77
C THR A 185 14.58 -7.61 4.24
N PRO A 186 14.98 -8.64 3.46
CA PRO A 186 16.11 -9.49 3.80
C PRO A 186 17.42 -8.69 3.88
N ALA A 187 18.32 -9.07 4.78
CA ALA A 187 19.59 -8.36 5.00
C ALA A 187 20.44 -8.28 3.71
N GLU A 188 20.48 -9.37 2.93
CA GLU A 188 21.19 -9.44 1.65
C GLU A 188 20.58 -8.56 0.55
N ALA A 189 19.29 -8.22 0.68
CA ALA A 189 18.64 -7.25 -0.22
C ALA A 189 18.91 -5.80 0.19
N ILE A 190 19.37 -5.57 1.43
CA ILE A 190 19.76 -4.25 1.93
C ILE A 190 21.21 -3.93 1.56
N ALA A 191 22.14 -4.86 1.80
CA ALA A 191 23.55 -4.69 1.54
C ALA A 191 24.18 -6.01 1.10
N SER A 192 25.11 -5.94 0.15
CA SER A 192 25.94 -7.09 -0.28
C SER A 192 27.21 -7.25 0.56
N GLU A 193 27.64 -6.17 1.21
CA GLU A 193 28.80 -6.12 2.10
C GLU A 193 28.56 -5.15 3.24
N ILE A 194 29.13 -5.43 4.40
CA ILE A 194 29.07 -4.56 5.59
C ILE A 194 30.48 -4.35 6.17
N PRO A 195 30.75 -3.19 6.79
CA PRO A 195 31.99 -2.97 7.52
C PRO A 195 31.92 -3.68 8.87
N LEU A 196 32.89 -4.56 9.16
CA LEU A 196 33.01 -5.28 10.41
C LEU A 196 34.46 -5.37 10.80
N ARG A 197 34.81 -4.88 12.01
CA ARG A 197 36.19 -4.90 12.57
C ARG A 197 37.26 -4.34 11.65
N GLY A 198 36.90 -3.29 10.88
CA GLY A 198 37.84 -2.60 9.97
C GLY A 198 37.93 -3.19 8.57
N GLU A 199 37.26 -4.30 8.31
CA GLU A 199 37.22 -4.94 7.00
C GLU A 199 35.80 -4.87 6.37
N ARG A 200 35.75 -5.09 5.05
CA ARG A 200 34.46 -5.29 4.34
C ARG A 200 34.18 -6.78 4.27
N VAL A 201 33.08 -7.20 4.86
CA VAL A 201 32.64 -8.60 4.92
C VAL A 201 31.41 -8.77 4.07
N GLY A 202 31.38 -9.81 3.24
CA GLY A 202 30.24 -10.18 2.42
C GLY A 202 29.03 -10.59 3.26
N VAL A 203 27.84 -10.26 2.78
CA VAL A 203 26.56 -10.67 3.39
C VAL A 203 26.08 -11.98 2.76
N SER A 204 25.69 -12.95 3.61
CA SER A 204 25.16 -14.25 3.15
C SER A 204 23.80 -14.08 2.50
N ALA A 205 23.52 -14.82 1.42
CA ALA A 205 22.25 -14.77 0.69
C ALA A 205 21.32 -15.93 1.09
N GLU A 206 21.12 -16.12 2.41
CA GLU A 206 20.38 -17.26 2.98
C GLU A 206 19.11 -16.81 3.74
N GLY A 207 18.80 -15.51 3.75
CA GLY A 207 17.63 -14.99 4.46
C GLY A 207 17.72 -15.13 5.99
N PHE A 208 18.92 -15.16 6.56
CA PHE A 208 19.10 -15.37 8.01
C PHE A 208 18.54 -14.25 8.88
N ALA A 209 18.52 -13.02 8.39
CA ALA A 209 17.96 -11.88 9.09
C ALA A 209 17.21 -10.96 8.13
N ILE A 210 16.26 -10.20 8.69
CA ILE A 210 15.50 -9.17 7.98
C ILE A 210 15.70 -7.80 8.63
N ALA A 211 15.25 -6.73 7.97
CA ALA A 211 15.34 -5.36 8.48
C ALA A 211 14.84 -5.24 9.92
N GLY A 212 13.73 -5.93 10.24
CA GLY A 212 13.16 -5.95 11.59
C GLY A 212 14.12 -6.40 12.67
N ASP A 213 15.05 -7.32 12.37
CA ASP A 213 16.05 -7.78 13.34
C ASP A 213 17.06 -6.68 13.65
N ALA A 214 17.50 -5.94 12.65
CA ALA A 214 18.42 -4.82 12.83
C ALA A 214 17.75 -3.69 13.64
N HIS A 215 16.53 -3.31 13.30
CA HIS A 215 15.80 -2.25 14.00
C HIS A 215 15.38 -2.65 15.41
N LEU A 216 15.01 -3.92 15.63
CA LEU A 216 14.72 -4.45 16.97
C LEU A 216 15.99 -4.43 17.86
N TRP A 217 17.14 -4.86 17.34
CA TRP A 217 18.40 -4.81 18.07
C TRP A 217 18.78 -3.39 18.45
N ARG A 218 18.69 -2.45 17.53
CA ARG A 218 18.96 -1.03 17.72
C ARG A 218 18.00 -0.35 18.70
N GLY A 219 16.80 -0.88 18.85
CA GLY A 219 15.71 -0.27 19.62
C GLY A 219 14.88 0.77 18.85
N ASP A 220 15.05 0.84 17.52
CA ASP A 220 14.23 1.67 16.64
C ASP A 220 12.81 1.10 16.50
N LEU A 221 12.66 -0.21 16.70
CA LEU A 221 11.40 -0.96 16.63
C LEU A 221 11.12 -1.65 17.96
N ALA A 222 9.89 -1.49 18.47
CA ALA A 222 9.46 -2.23 19.66
C ALA A 222 9.17 -3.72 19.36
N PRO A 223 9.37 -4.66 20.29
CA PRO A 223 9.03 -6.08 20.06
C PRO A 223 7.59 -6.31 19.63
N ALA A 224 6.64 -5.54 20.17
CA ALA A 224 5.22 -5.62 19.82
C ALA A 224 4.93 -5.22 18.36
N ASP A 225 5.81 -4.44 17.74
CA ASP A 225 5.70 -3.98 16.35
C ASP A 225 6.32 -4.95 15.34
N TYR A 226 7.04 -5.97 15.82
CA TYR A 226 7.57 -7.03 14.96
C TYR A 226 6.47 -8.05 14.65
N THR A 227 5.60 -7.70 13.71
CA THR A 227 4.33 -8.40 13.43
C THR A 227 4.42 -9.46 12.32
N VAL A 228 5.63 -9.80 11.87
CA VAL A 228 5.86 -10.80 10.82
C VAL A 228 6.59 -12.01 11.38
N PRO A 229 6.47 -13.21 10.76
CA PRO A 229 7.28 -14.35 11.16
C PRO A 229 8.77 -14.04 11.07
N THR A 230 9.53 -14.45 12.09
CA THR A 230 10.99 -14.38 12.09
C THR A 230 11.58 -15.41 11.13
N PRO A 231 12.75 -15.16 10.53
CA PRO A 231 13.37 -16.10 9.59
C PRO A 231 13.59 -17.52 10.15
N ASP A 232 13.87 -17.63 11.44
CA ASP A 232 14.17 -18.89 12.12
C ASP A 232 13.01 -19.46 12.96
N GLY A 233 11.84 -18.79 12.92
CA GLY A 233 10.64 -19.18 13.69
C GLY A 233 10.75 -18.98 15.21
N ARG A 234 11.87 -18.45 15.73
CA ARG A 234 12.04 -18.14 17.16
C ARG A 234 11.48 -16.75 17.49
N PRO A 235 11.22 -16.45 18.79
CA PRO A 235 10.62 -15.18 19.18
C PRO A 235 11.35 -13.93 18.66
N ALA A 236 10.59 -12.86 18.40
CA ALA A 236 11.12 -11.55 18.03
C ALA A 236 11.65 -10.80 19.27
N THR A 237 12.77 -11.27 19.81
CA THR A 237 13.49 -10.64 20.94
C THR A 237 14.88 -10.18 20.49
N LYS A 238 15.48 -9.26 21.24
CA LYS A 238 16.87 -8.81 20.98
C LYS A 238 17.87 -9.97 21.00
N GLU A 239 17.68 -10.93 21.91
CA GLU A 239 18.51 -12.11 22.02
C GLU A 239 18.54 -12.89 20.70
N PHE A 240 17.39 -13.32 20.20
CA PHE A 240 17.31 -14.08 18.95
C PHE A 240 17.59 -13.24 17.69
N ALA A 241 17.27 -11.94 17.71
CA ALA A 241 17.68 -11.02 16.63
C ALA A 241 19.20 -10.96 16.53
N SER A 242 19.93 -10.93 17.66
CA SER A 242 21.40 -10.93 17.67
C SER A 242 22.02 -12.18 17.03
N GLU A 243 21.40 -13.34 17.24
CA GLU A 243 21.82 -14.59 16.64
C GLU A 243 21.56 -14.62 15.11
N ARG A 244 20.41 -14.10 14.68
CA ARG A 244 20.10 -13.95 13.25
C ARG A 244 21.05 -12.96 12.58
N LEU A 245 21.35 -11.83 13.24
CA LEU A 245 22.32 -10.83 12.74
C LEU A 245 23.75 -11.38 12.64
N ALA A 246 24.19 -12.23 13.59
CA ALA A 246 25.47 -12.89 13.48
C ALA A 246 25.58 -13.76 12.23
N ARG A 247 24.52 -14.49 11.86
CA ARG A 247 24.48 -15.34 10.67
C ARG A 247 24.53 -14.57 9.36
N VAL A 248 24.21 -13.28 9.35
CA VAL A 248 24.39 -12.43 8.14
C VAL A 248 25.80 -12.48 7.59
N VAL A 249 26.80 -12.65 8.47
CA VAL A 249 28.21 -12.79 8.09
C VAL A 249 28.75 -14.21 8.36
N CYS A 250 27.86 -15.21 8.37
CA CYS A 250 28.20 -16.61 8.61
C CYS A 250 28.89 -16.86 9.96
N ALA A 251 28.61 -16.03 10.98
CA ALA A 251 29.12 -16.14 12.34
C ALA A 251 28.00 -16.55 13.34
N ASP A 252 28.39 -16.71 14.60
CA ASP A 252 27.48 -16.94 15.73
C ASP A 252 27.80 -15.99 16.90
N ARG A 253 27.10 -16.19 18.04
CA ARG A 253 27.28 -15.36 19.24
C ARG A 253 28.55 -15.67 20.04
N GLU A 254 29.24 -16.77 19.78
CA GLU A 254 30.56 -17.03 20.35
C GLU A 254 31.64 -16.25 19.57
N MET A 255 31.46 -16.04 18.27
CA MET A 255 32.37 -15.32 17.39
C MET A 255 32.17 -13.80 17.45
N LEU A 256 30.93 -13.33 17.63
CA LEU A 256 30.56 -11.90 17.64
C LEU A 256 29.95 -11.49 18.99
N ASP A 257 30.62 -10.55 19.63
CA ASP A 257 30.11 -9.86 20.83
C ASP A 257 29.01 -8.83 20.47
N GLU A 258 28.42 -8.20 21.48
CA GLU A 258 27.36 -7.20 21.31
C GLU A 258 27.80 -5.99 20.47
N THR A 259 29.06 -5.59 20.60
CA THR A 259 29.63 -4.49 19.80
C THR A 259 29.67 -4.85 18.33
N ALA A 260 30.10 -6.04 17.99
CA ALA A 260 30.13 -6.52 16.62
C ALA A 260 28.73 -6.68 16.02
N ILE A 261 27.76 -7.19 16.80
CA ILE A 261 26.35 -7.26 16.37
C ILE A 261 25.78 -5.86 16.13
N SER A 262 26.10 -4.89 16.99
CA SER A 262 25.67 -3.51 16.81
C SER A 262 26.24 -2.90 15.52
N LEU A 263 27.51 -3.22 15.17
CA LEU A 263 28.10 -2.80 13.88
C LEU A 263 27.36 -3.39 12.68
N VAL A 264 26.96 -4.67 12.75
CA VAL A 264 26.15 -5.33 11.70
C VAL A 264 24.78 -4.63 11.55
N ALA A 265 24.07 -4.46 12.66
CA ALA A 265 22.74 -3.82 12.66
C ALA A 265 22.80 -2.37 12.14
N ASP A 266 23.79 -1.61 12.61
CA ASP A 266 24.01 -0.23 12.17
C ASP A 266 24.37 -0.12 10.70
N ALA A 267 25.18 -1.06 10.18
CA ALA A 267 25.52 -1.07 8.76
C ALA A 267 24.30 -1.33 7.89
N LEU A 268 23.44 -2.29 8.26
CA LEU A 268 22.20 -2.57 7.57
C LEU A 268 21.24 -1.37 7.64
N ALA A 269 21.03 -0.79 8.81
CA ALA A 269 20.16 0.38 8.98
C ALA A 269 20.65 1.57 8.15
N ARG A 270 21.96 1.88 8.17
CA ARG A 270 22.56 2.95 7.34
C ARG A 270 22.40 2.69 5.84
N ALA A 271 22.62 1.45 5.40
CA ALA A 271 22.44 1.10 3.99
C ALA A 271 21.00 1.27 3.53
N GLN A 272 20.03 0.90 4.37
CA GLN A 272 18.61 1.09 4.11
C GLN A 272 18.24 2.58 4.03
N VAL A 273 18.69 3.40 5.00
CA VAL A 273 18.51 4.87 4.96
C VAL A 273 19.07 5.46 3.65
N GLN A 274 20.29 5.08 3.25
CA GLN A 274 20.89 5.59 2.03
C GLN A 274 20.14 5.20 0.77
N ARG A 275 19.61 3.98 0.73
CA ARG A 275 18.76 3.49 -0.39
C ARG A 275 17.50 4.34 -0.53
N VAL A 276 16.79 4.57 0.57
CA VAL A 276 15.57 5.39 0.58
C VAL A 276 15.90 6.85 0.26
N ALA A 277 16.96 7.41 0.86
CA ALA A 277 17.38 8.79 0.59
C ALA A 277 17.79 9.00 -0.88
N ALA A 278 18.39 8.01 -1.53
CA ALA A 278 18.71 8.07 -2.95
C ALA A 278 17.45 8.13 -3.81
N ALA A 279 16.41 7.36 -3.47
CA ALA A 279 15.12 7.41 -4.15
C ALA A 279 14.41 8.76 -3.91
N ILE A 280 14.43 9.28 -2.67
CA ILE A 280 13.91 10.63 -2.34
C ILE A 280 14.58 11.68 -3.24
N ARG A 281 15.91 11.72 -3.30
CA ARG A 281 16.64 12.66 -4.15
C ARG A 281 16.26 12.54 -5.62
N ARG A 282 16.03 11.31 -6.11
CA ARG A 282 15.58 11.07 -7.48
C ARG A 282 14.18 11.63 -7.75
N VAL A 283 13.25 11.49 -6.80
CA VAL A 283 11.90 12.06 -6.92
C VAL A 283 11.95 13.59 -6.83
N VAL A 284 12.65 14.14 -5.83
CA VAL A 284 12.79 15.59 -5.61
C VAL A 284 13.49 16.27 -6.77
N ALA A 285 14.43 15.61 -7.46
CA ALA A 285 15.07 16.17 -8.65
C ALA A 285 14.09 16.57 -9.76
N ARG A 286 12.90 15.96 -9.81
CA ARG A 286 11.81 16.34 -10.71
C ARG A 286 10.94 17.48 -10.17
N HIS A 287 11.03 17.76 -8.87
CA HIS A 287 10.22 18.73 -8.13
C HIS A 287 11.11 19.55 -7.17
N PRO A 288 12.07 20.36 -7.70
CA PRO A 288 13.14 20.98 -6.89
C PRO A 288 12.65 22.01 -5.87
N TRP A 289 11.40 22.41 -5.94
CA TRP A 289 10.77 23.32 -4.96
C TRP A 289 10.21 22.60 -3.74
N ILE A 290 10.16 21.26 -3.71
CA ILE A 290 9.75 20.48 -2.53
C ILE A 290 10.91 20.47 -1.55
N ASP A 291 10.73 21.06 -0.36
CA ASP A 291 11.68 21.10 0.75
C ASP A 291 11.16 20.46 2.04
N VAL A 292 9.90 19.99 2.03
CA VAL A 292 9.22 19.35 3.17
C VAL A 292 8.86 17.92 2.82
N ALA A 293 9.12 17.00 3.75
CA ALA A 293 8.65 15.62 3.73
C ALA A 293 7.67 15.39 4.87
N VAL A 294 6.46 14.94 4.55
CA VAL A 294 5.50 14.37 5.51
C VAL A 294 5.78 12.89 5.62
N VAL A 295 6.07 12.41 6.84
CA VAL A 295 6.52 11.04 7.08
C VAL A 295 5.51 10.26 7.90
N THR A 296 5.31 8.99 7.54
CA THR A 296 4.32 8.14 8.19
C THR A 296 4.67 6.64 8.08
N GLY A 297 3.83 5.79 8.65
CA GLY A 297 3.93 4.34 8.61
C GLY A 297 4.71 3.75 9.77
N LEU A 298 4.81 2.42 9.80
CA LEU A 298 5.55 1.68 10.83
C LEU A 298 7.04 2.09 10.90
N GLY A 299 7.62 2.40 9.74
CA GLY A 299 9.01 2.83 9.59
C GLY A 299 9.19 4.35 9.55
N ALA A 300 8.34 5.13 10.23
CA ALA A 300 8.47 6.60 10.27
C ALA A 300 9.87 7.05 10.71
N PHE A 301 10.49 6.36 11.67
CA PHE A 301 11.88 6.63 12.10
C PHE A 301 12.90 6.52 10.96
N LEU A 302 12.71 5.55 10.06
CA LEU A 302 13.53 5.35 8.87
C LEU A 302 13.24 6.42 7.80
N ALA A 303 11.95 6.77 7.63
CA ALA A 303 11.51 7.83 6.72
C ALA A 303 12.11 9.18 7.11
N GLU A 304 12.08 9.51 8.40
CA GLU A 304 12.71 10.72 8.94
C GLU A 304 14.22 10.77 8.67
N ALA A 305 14.93 9.68 9.00
CA ALA A 305 16.37 9.60 8.78
C ALA A 305 16.72 9.76 7.29
N ALA A 306 15.94 9.13 6.41
CA ALA A 306 16.16 9.21 4.96
C ALA A 306 15.81 10.59 4.38
N ALA A 307 14.73 11.22 4.84
CA ALA A 307 14.32 12.57 4.44
C ALA A 307 15.38 13.61 4.83
N ARG A 308 15.86 13.57 6.10
CA ARG A 308 16.96 14.44 6.58
C ARG A 308 18.25 14.21 5.79
N ALA A 309 18.59 12.94 5.49
CA ALA A 309 19.76 12.61 4.66
C ALA A 309 19.61 13.09 3.20
N ALA A 310 18.38 13.31 2.73
CA ALA A 310 18.09 13.90 1.44
C ALA A 310 18.01 15.45 1.48
N GLY A 311 18.12 16.08 2.66
CA GLY A 311 18.09 17.54 2.83
C GLY A 311 16.70 18.15 3.00
N LEU A 312 15.68 17.33 3.30
CA LEU A 312 14.31 17.80 3.50
C LEU A 312 14.02 18.11 4.97
N LYS A 313 13.14 19.08 5.21
CA LYS A 313 12.48 19.27 6.50
C LYS A 313 11.46 18.15 6.69
N VAL A 314 11.28 17.72 7.94
CA VAL A 314 10.41 16.59 8.26
C VAL A 314 9.23 17.07 9.10
N VAL A 315 8.03 16.62 8.70
CA VAL A 315 6.77 16.76 9.44
C VAL A 315 6.22 15.35 9.68
N PRO A 316 6.17 14.87 10.93
CA PRO A 316 5.52 13.60 11.23
C PRO A 316 4.00 13.72 11.06
N LEU A 317 3.38 12.83 10.28
CA LEU A 317 1.92 12.79 10.13
C LEU A 317 1.22 12.48 11.47
N GLY A 318 1.93 11.84 12.39
CA GLY A 318 1.45 11.56 13.74
C GLY A 318 1.14 12.81 14.56
N ASP A 319 1.84 13.92 14.32
CA ASP A 319 1.60 15.19 15.01
C ASP A 319 0.21 15.78 14.66
N GLU A 320 -0.35 15.42 13.49
CA GLU A 320 -1.62 15.92 12.98
C GLU A 320 -2.79 14.93 13.18
N LEU A 321 -2.55 13.65 12.90
CA LEU A 321 -3.59 12.60 12.96
C LEU A 321 -3.54 11.79 14.27
N GLY A 322 -2.49 11.96 15.09
CA GLY A 322 -2.14 11.05 16.18
C GLY A 322 -1.37 9.81 15.68
N ASP A 323 -0.45 9.31 16.52
CA ASP A 323 0.48 8.22 16.17
C ASP A 323 -0.23 6.95 15.68
N ALA A 324 -1.32 6.57 16.34
CA ALA A 324 -2.07 5.36 15.97
C ALA A 324 -2.66 5.47 14.55
N ALA A 325 -3.26 6.60 14.21
CA ALA A 325 -3.84 6.85 12.90
C ALA A 325 -2.77 6.96 11.81
N ALA A 326 -1.66 7.62 12.09
CA ALA A 326 -0.54 7.73 11.17
C ALA A 326 0.07 6.36 10.82
N ARG A 327 0.11 5.41 11.77
CA ARG A 327 0.54 4.02 11.50
C ARG A 327 -0.42 3.26 10.60
N PHE A 328 -1.67 3.70 10.51
CA PHE A 328 -2.74 3.11 9.68
C PHE A 328 -3.24 4.13 8.63
N ALA A 329 -2.33 5.03 8.20
CA ALA A 329 -2.63 6.16 7.34
C ALA A 329 -3.50 5.84 6.11
N PRO A 330 -3.30 4.76 5.34
CA PRO A 330 -4.19 4.46 4.22
C PRO A 330 -5.65 4.23 4.62
N ALA A 331 -5.91 3.50 5.71
CA ALA A 331 -7.27 3.26 6.20
C ALA A 331 -7.92 4.55 6.71
N ALA A 332 -7.16 5.34 7.51
CA ALA A 332 -7.61 6.65 7.99
C ALA A 332 -7.89 7.62 6.84
N ALA A 333 -7.02 7.65 5.82
CA ALA A 333 -7.18 8.50 4.65
C ALA A 333 -8.46 8.16 3.87
N VAL A 334 -8.69 6.88 3.58
CA VAL A 334 -9.90 6.44 2.87
C VAL A 334 -11.17 6.83 3.65
N ALA A 335 -11.19 6.64 4.99
CA ALA A 335 -12.32 7.01 5.82
C ALA A 335 -12.59 8.52 5.79
N LEU A 336 -11.55 9.33 6.04
CA LEU A 336 -11.67 10.79 6.09
C LEU A 336 -12.02 11.41 4.73
N LEU A 337 -11.40 10.95 3.65
CA LEU A 337 -11.70 11.41 2.29
C LEU A 337 -13.13 11.07 1.87
N LEU A 338 -13.60 9.86 2.20
CA LEU A 338 -14.97 9.45 1.90
C LEU A 338 -15.99 10.24 2.73
N ALA A 339 -15.74 10.46 4.01
CA ALA A 339 -16.59 11.29 4.87
C ALA A 339 -16.70 12.73 4.35
N ARG A 340 -15.56 13.35 4.00
CA ARG A 340 -15.53 14.72 3.41
C ARG A 340 -16.30 14.80 2.09
N ARG A 341 -16.11 13.80 1.19
CA ARG A 341 -16.85 13.74 -0.08
C ARG A 341 -18.36 13.68 0.13
N ARG A 342 -18.81 12.93 1.11
CA ARG A 342 -20.25 12.78 1.40
C ARG A 342 -20.82 14.06 2.00
N SER A 343 -20.12 14.70 2.92
CA SER A 343 -20.54 15.99 3.48
C SER A 343 -20.63 17.09 2.40
N ALA A 344 -19.73 17.09 1.43
CA ALA A 344 -19.78 18.04 0.31
C ALA A 344 -20.88 17.75 -0.72
N ALA A 345 -21.38 16.51 -0.79
CA ALA A 345 -22.46 16.14 -1.70
C ALA A 345 -23.88 16.43 -1.16
N GLU A 346 -24.00 16.78 0.12
CA GLU A 346 -25.30 17.19 0.70
C GLU A 346 -25.58 18.65 0.36
N PRO A 347 -26.72 18.97 -0.30
CA PRO A 347 -27.15 20.34 -0.44
C PRO A 347 -27.41 20.93 0.95
N GLU A 348 -26.84 22.10 1.21
CA GLU A 348 -27.19 22.92 2.39
C GLU A 348 -28.72 22.97 2.50
N VAL A 349 -29.29 22.35 3.52
CA VAL A 349 -30.68 22.55 3.84
C VAL A 349 -30.83 23.96 4.41
N VAL A 350 -30.94 24.93 3.51
CA VAL A 350 -31.38 26.29 3.88
C VAL A 350 -32.73 26.14 4.48
N GLY A 351 -32.80 26.26 5.81
CA GLY A 351 -34.06 26.29 6.54
C GLY A 351 -34.98 27.38 5.95
N PRO A 352 -36.30 27.19 6.00
CA PRO A 352 -37.21 28.11 5.37
C PRO A 352 -37.08 29.49 6.04
N THR A 353 -36.46 30.43 5.37
CA THR A 353 -36.58 31.85 5.71
C THR A 353 -38.00 32.28 5.38
N SER A 354 -38.84 32.34 6.43
CA SER A 354 -40.15 32.96 6.40
C SER A 354 -40.00 34.44 6.06
N ARG A 355 -40.08 34.76 4.78
CA ARG A 355 -40.52 36.06 4.28
C ARG A 355 -41.19 35.87 2.93
N GLU A 356 -42.53 35.81 2.96
CA GLU A 356 -43.35 36.04 1.78
C GLU A 356 -43.06 37.47 1.27
N PRO A 357 -42.85 37.68 0.00
CA PRO A 357 -43.15 38.90 -0.68
C PRO A 357 -44.40 38.72 -1.52
N ARG A 358 -45.37 39.57 -1.22
CA ARG A 358 -46.60 39.89 -1.91
C ARG A 358 -46.45 39.99 -3.42
N ALA A 359 -47.32 39.29 -4.14
CA ALA A 359 -47.46 39.35 -5.60
C ALA A 359 -47.87 40.71 -6.14
N PRO A 360 -47.44 41.10 -7.35
CA PRO A 360 -48.24 41.93 -8.26
C PRO A 360 -48.72 41.11 -9.47
N SER A 361 -49.94 41.42 -9.87
CA SER A 361 -50.73 40.85 -10.95
C SER A 361 -50.22 41.22 -12.37
N PRO A 362 -50.79 40.60 -13.44
CA PRO A 362 -50.12 40.45 -14.73
C PRO A 362 -50.57 41.50 -15.77
N GLU A 363 -49.69 41.89 -16.69
CA GLU A 363 -50.10 42.38 -18.02
C GLU A 363 -49.04 42.00 -19.09
N SER A 364 -49.44 41.14 -19.94
CA SER A 364 -49.61 41.17 -21.42
C SER A 364 -48.34 41.46 -22.30
N ARG A 365 -48.11 40.56 -23.18
CA ARG A 365 -48.05 40.61 -24.63
C ARG A 365 -46.93 39.79 -25.28
N ALA A 366 -47.38 38.88 -26.06
CA ALA A 366 -46.95 38.15 -27.21
C ALA A 366 -45.94 38.85 -28.19
N ALA A 367 -45.06 38.05 -28.75
CA ALA A 367 -44.77 37.86 -30.19
C ALA A 367 -43.53 36.95 -30.38
N SER A 368 -43.71 35.76 -30.88
CA SER A 368 -43.37 35.18 -32.17
C SER A 368 -41.97 35.42 -32.70
N SER A 369 -41.20 34.34 -32.87
CA SER A 369 -40.65 33.87 -34.16
C SER A 369 -39.67 32.71 -34.02
N GLU A 370 -40.04 31.56 -34.50
CA GLU A 370 -39.10 30.60 -35.08
C GLU A 370 -38.57 31.13 -36.41
N PRO A 371 -37.42 30.70 -36.93
CA PRO A 371 -37.41 29.45 -37.66
C PRO A 371 -36.05 28.70 -37.83
N ARG A 372 -36.23 27.46 -38.23
CA ARG A 372 -35.48 26.68 -39.25
C ARG A 372 -34.20 25.95 -38.88
N ALA A 373 -34.37 24.64 -39.05
CA ALA A 373 -33.39 23.59 -39.24
C ALA A 373 -32.45 23.79 -40.46
N ALA A 374 -31.23 23.31 -40.33
CA ALA A 374 -30.45 22.86 -41.47
C ALA A 374 -29.63 21.61 -41.10
N SER A 375 -29.99 20.52 -41.78
CA SER A 375 -29.30 19.24 -41.89
C SER A 375 -27.97 19.39 -42.63
N ASN A 376 -26.94 18.66 -42.17
CA ASN A 376 -25.93 18.12 -43.10
C ASN A 376 -25.17 16.96 -42.43
N GLU A 377 -25.49 15.74 -42.93
CA GLU A 377 -24.53 14.63 -42.98
C GLU A 377 -23.56 14.82 -44.14
N PRO A 378 -22.36 14.29 -44.07
CA PRO A 378 -22.03 13.29 -45.08
C PRO A 378 -21.15 12.10 -44.59
N ARG A 379 -21.59 10.94 -45.06
CA ARG A 379 -20.87 9.89 -45.80
C ARG A 379 -19.60 9.27 -45.25
N ALA A 380 -19.75 7.98 -45.04
CA ALA A 380 -18.74 6.94 -44.92
C ALA A 380 -17.82 6.84 -46.15
N ALA A 381 -16.55 6.51 -45.90
CA ALA A 381 -15.68 5.90 -46.89
C ALA A 381 -14.92 4.73 -46.26
N SER A 382 -15.19 3.57 -46.76
CA SER A 382 -14.50 2.29 -46.55
C SER A 382 -13.14 2.30 -47.25
N SER A 383 -12.11 1.74 -46.59
CA SER A 383 -10.98 1.14 -47.28
C SER A 383 -10.48 -0.09 -46.55
N GLU A 384 -10.79 -1.25 -47.11
CA GLU A 384 -10.13 -2.52 -46.87
C GLU A 384 -8.67 -2.45 -47.36
N SER A 385 -7.74 -2.96 -46.58
CA SER A 385 -6.48 -3.44 -47.13
C SER A 385 -6.07 -4.74 -46.43
N ARG A 386 -5.97 -5.76 -47.25
CA ARG A 386 -5.41 -7.09 -47.01
C ARG A 386 -3.94 -6.97 -46.61
N ALA A 387 -3.51 -7.69 -45.57
CA ALA A 387 -2.14 -8.10 -45.45
C ALA A 387 -2.05 -9.60 -45.15
N ALA A 388 -1.22 -10.25 -45.94
CA ALA A 388 -1.09 -11.69 -46.08
C ALA A 388 -0.31 -12.30 -44.87
N SER A 389 -0.78 -13.48 -44.53
CA SER A 389 -0.11 -14.45 -43.65
C SER A 389 1.22 -14.91 -44.26
N ARG A 390 2.26 -14.89 -43.46
CA ARG A 390 3.52 -15.60 -43.66
C ARG A 390 3.75 -16.49 -42.45
N GLU A 391 3.48 -17.78 -42.63
CA GLU A 391 3.88 -18.82 -41.69
C GLU A 391 5.38 -19.05 -41.79
N GLU A 392 6.13 -18.75 -40.77
CA GLU A 392 7.49 -19.23 -40.56
C GLU A 392 7.46 -20.46 -39.64
N ARG A 393 7.77 -21.59 -40.26
CA ARG A 393 7.96 -22.89 -39.64
C ARG A 393 9.28 -22.89 -38.88
N VAL A 394 9.25 -22.74 -37.53
CA VAL A 394 10.44 -22.93 -36.70
C VAL A 394 10.50 -24.39 -36.28
N GLU A 395 11.51 -25.11 -36.78
CA GLU A 395 11.88 -26.45 -36.30
C GLU A 395 12.32 -26.36 -34.83
N ARG A 396 11.58 -27.00 -33.95
CA ARG A 396 11.99 -27.22 -32.55
C ARG A 396 13.10 -28.27 -32.50
N ARG A 397 14.34 -27.85 -32.26
CA ARG A 397 15.38 -28.69 -31.69
C ARG A 397 15.12 -28.78 -30.18
N GLU A 398 14.84 -29.97 -29.68
CA GLU A 398 14.83 -30.23 -28.23
C GLU A 398 16.25 -30.14 -27.69
N PRO A 399 16.53 -29.31 -26.65
CA PRO A 399 17.77 -29.41 -25.92
C PRO A 399 17.71 -30.63 -24.99
N ARG A 400 18.65 -31.54 -25.10
CA ARG A 400 18.94 -32.51 -24.04
C ARG A 400 19.44 -31.73 -22.85
N ALA A 401 18.63 -31.61 -21.82
CA ALA A 401 19.03 -31.07 -20.52
C ALA A 401 19.58 -32.21 -19.68
N ASP A 402 20.85 -32.18 -19.33
CA ASP A 402 21.36 -32.96 -18.23
C ASP A 402 20.78 -32.36 -16.94
N LEU A 403 19.82 -33.07 -16.33
CA LEU A 403 19.18 -32.64 -15.10
C LEU A 403 20.14 -32.88 -13.93
N VAL A 404 20.79 -31.82 -13.43
CA VAL A 404 21.56 -31.87 -12.18
C VAL A 404 20.61 -31.47 -11.05
N VAL A 405 20.18 -32.48 -10.26
CA VAL A 405 19.38 -32.23 -9.06
C VAL A 405 20.31 -31.97 -7.88
N LYS A 406 20.38 -30.73 -7.41
CA LYS A 406 21.07 -30.38 -6.16
C LYS A 406 20.05 -30.47 -5.00
N ILE A 407 20.17 -31.48 -4.16
CA ILE A 407 19.35 -31.63 -2.96
C ILE A 407 19.99 -30.80 -1.84
N GLY A 408 19.37 -29.69 -1.45
CA GLY A 408 19.80 -28.88 -0.31
C GLY A 408 19.45 -29.52 1.03
N GLY A 409 20.28 -29.25 2.08
CA GLY A 409 20.16 -29.87 3.41
C GLY A 409 18.79 -29.74 4.12
N GLY A 410 17.90 -28.83 3.70
CA GLY A 410 16.57 -28.68 4.27
C GLY A 410 15.55 -29.76 3.86
N LEU A 411 15.77 -30.45 2.74
CA LEU A 411 14.88 -31.52 2.27
C LEU A 411 15.12 -32.86 2.98
N LEU A 412 16.28 -33.04 3.60
CA LEU A 412 16.63 -34.27 4.32
C LEU A 412 15.98 -34.38 5.71
N ALA A 413 15.35 -33.31 6.20
CA ALA A 413 14.70 -33.30 7.51
C ALA A 413 13.25 -33.84 7.54
N LEU A 414 12.67 -34.15 6.38
CA LEU A 414 11.31 -34.69 6.28
C LEU A 414 11.33 -36.06 5.54
N PRO A 415 11.20 -37.20 6.22
CA PRO A 415 11.21 -38.53 5.61
C PRO A 415 10.20 -38.71 4.48
N GLU A 416 9.05 -38.06 4.56
CA GLU A 416 7.96 -38.14 3.57
C GLU A 416 8.28 -37.47 2.22
N CYS A 417 9.31 -36.65 2.14
CA CYS A 417 9.72 -35.98 0.89
C CYS A 417 10.72 -36.84 0.06
N LEU A 418 11.39 -37.80 0.69
CA LEU A 418 12.40 -38.60 0.01
C LEU A 418 11.78 -39.59 -1.00
N ASP A 419 10.64 -40.18 -0.67
CA ASP A 419 9.92 -41.11 -1.53
C ASP A 419 9.35 -40.46 -2.78
N GLY A 420 8.96 -39.17 -2.67
CA GLY A 420 8.48 -38.38 -3.80
C GLY A 420 9.59 -38.01 -4.82
N VAL A 421 10.82 -37.78 -4.35
CA VAL A 421 11.96 -37.42 -5.21
C VAL A 421 12.52 -38.69 -5.89
N LEU A 422 12.58 -39.81 -5.20
CA LEU A 422 13.06 -41.09 -5.75
C LEU A 422 12.10 -41.72 -6.77
N SER A 423 10.82 -41.35 -6.77
CA SER A 423 9.85 -41.77 -7.77
C SER A 423 9.88 -40.99 -9.07
N ILE A 424 10.65 -39.87 -9.12
CA ILE A 424 10.81 -39.02 -10.31
C ILE A 424 12.15 -39.29 -11.02
N LEU A 425 13.11 -39.95 -10.33
CA LEU A 425 14.40 -40.39 -10.88
C LEU A 425 14.28 -41.87 -11.36
#